data_1a691877d1ed4c1608badfe51ea8133a
#
_entry.id   1a691877d1ed4c1608badfe51ea8133a
#
_cell.length_a   1.000
_cell.length_b   1.000
_cell.length_c   1.000
_cell.angle_alpha   90.00
_cell.angle_beta   90.00
_cell.angle_gamma   90.00
#
_symmetry.space_group_name_H-M   'P 1'
#
loop_
_entity.id
_entity.type
_entity.pdbx_description
1 polymer ?
#
loop_
_entity_poly.entity_id
_entity_poly.type
_entity_poly.pdbx_seq_one_letter_code
_entity_poly.pdbx_strand_id
1 'polypeptide(L)'
;MNIEKSLWTSNGNVINLSVPFTKVNREKRTVSGFATLDNIDQTGDVVTSESSLKAFESFRGNIREMHGSNAVGKMVSFRPETFYDPKSKEFFNGVYVDAYISKGAQDTWEKVLDGTLSGFSIGGKILESDNEVNKANGKTVRFIKNYELIELSIVDSP
;
A
#
# COMPACT_ATOMS: atom_id res chain seq x y z
N MET A 1 -12.13 9.10 -4.12
CA MET A 1 -11.02 8.16 -4.37
C MET A 1 -11.56 6.92 -5.04
N ASN A 2 -10.98 6.55 -6.16
CA ASN A 2 -11.36 5.33 -6.87
C ASN A 2 -10.35 4.23 -6.55
N ILE A 3 -10.73 3.30 -5.67
CA ILE A 3 -9.88 2.16 -5.28
C ILE A 3 -10.25 0.90 -6.08
N GLU A 4 -10.82 1.05 -7.26
CA GLU A 4 -11.19 -0.09 -8.08
C GLU A 4 -10.05 -1.03 -8.40
N LYS A 5 -8.83 -0.59 -8.19
CA LYS A 5 -7.65 -1.39 -8.49
C LYS A 5 -6.61 -1.16 -7.43
N SER A 6 -6.78 -1.78 -6.27
CA SER A 6 -5.58 -2.11 -5.54
C SER A 6 -4.89 -3.19 -6.38
N LEU A 7 -3.88 -2.78 -7.12
CA LEU A 7 -3.04 -3.72 -7.84
C LEU A 7 -2.06 -4.30 -6.87
N TRP A 8 -2.33 -5.53 -6.45
CA TRP A 8 -1.32 -6.22 -5.73
C TRP A 8 -1.06 -7.58 -6.32
N THR A 9 0.20 -7.89 -6.44
CA THR A 9 0.65 -9.18 -6.92
C THR A 9 1.51 -9.79 -5.83
N SER A 10 1.22 -11.02 -5.46
CA SER A 10 2.15 -11.80 -4.68
C SER A 10 2.76 -12.84 -5.60
N ASN A 11 4.07 -12.87 -5.68
CA ASN A 11 4.80 -13.87 -6.46
C ASN A 11 5.67 -14.67 -5.48
N GLY A 12 5.17 -15.86 -5.10
CA GLY A 12 5.85 -16.69 -4.12
C GLY A 12 5.91 -16.03 -2.74
N ASN A 13 7.05 -15.49 -2.36
CA ASN A 13 7.31 -14.87 -1.05
C ASN A 13 7.37 -13.35 -1.07
N VAL A 14 7.01 -12.72 -2.20
CA VAL A 14 7.10 -11.27 -2.39
C VAL A 14 5.70 -10.68 -2.51
N ILE A 15 5.49 -9.54 -1.87
CA ILE A 15 4.25 -8.76 -1.95
C ILE A 15 4.54 -7.46 -2.70
N ASN A 16 3.68 -7.12 -3.67
CA ASN A 16 3.58 -5.77 -4.24
C ASN A 16 2.12 -5.34 -4.22
N LEU A 17 1.83 -4.23 -3.55
CA LEU A 17 0.50 -3.65 -3.45
C LEU A 17 0.59 -2.18 -3.80
N SER A 18 -0.31 -1.70 -4.66
CA SER A 18 -0.36 -0.29 -5.07
C SER A 18 -1.77 0.28 -4.89
N VAL A 19 -1.88 1.43 -4.23
CA VAL A 19 -3.15 2.10 -3.94
C VAL A 19 -3.03 3.61 -4.22
N PRO A 20 -4.03 4.23 -4.90
CA PRO A 20 -4.00 5.67 -5.17
C PRO A 20 -3.97 6.55 -3.92
N PHE A 21 -3.34 7.71 -4.02
CA PHE A 21 -3.41 8.74 -2.98
C PHE A 21 -4.84 9.25 -2.82
N THR A 22 -5.18 9.64 -1.60
CA THR A 22 -6.46 10.30 -1.29
C THR A 22 -6.32 11.81 -1.12
N LYS A 23 -5.14 12.29 -0.76
CA LYS A 23 -4.92 13.69 -0.42
C LYS A 23 -3.47 14.11 -0.69
N VAL A 24 -3.32 15.33 -1.20
CA VAL A 24 -2.04 16.02 -1.34
C VAL A 24 -2.13 17.36 -0.60
N ASN A 25 -1.20 17.63 0.32
CA ASN A 25 -1.13 18.90 1.05
C ASN A 25 0.09 19.68 0.57
N ARG A 26 -0.17 20.77 -0.15
CA ARG A 26 0.90 21.59 -0.78
C ARG A 26 1.76 22.31 0.24
N GLU A 27 1.16 22.82 1.31
CA GLU A 27 1.89 23.58 2.33
C GLU A 27 2.87 22.70 3.10
N LYS A 28 2.41 21.52 3.49
CA LYS A 28 3.20 20.58 4.29
C LYS A 28 4.09 19.67 3.44
N ARG A 29 3.95 19.66 2.12
CA ARG A 29 4.59 18.74 1.19
C ARG A 29 4.32 17.28 1.56
N THR A 30 3.08 16.97 1.90
CA THR A 30 2.68 15.62 2.27
C THR A 30 1.69 15.04 1.28
N VAL A 31 1.76 13.73 1.14
CA VAL A 31 0.77 12.91 0.43
C VAL A 31 0.21 11.92 1.41
N SER A 32 -1.07 11.62 1.28
CA SER A 32 -1.76 10.71 2.18
C SER A 32 -2.60 9.72 1.38
N GLY A 33 -2.69 8.51 1.88
CA GLY A 33 -3.49 7.47 1.28
C GLY A 33 -3.24 6.12 1.93
N PHE A 34 -3.99 5.12 1.48
CA PHE A 34 -3.76 3.76 1.91
C PHE A 34 -2.49 3.21 1.26
N ALA A 35 -1.63 2.62 2.06
CA ALA A 35 -0.50 1.85 1.55
C ALA A 35 -0.87 0.38 1.40
N THR A 36 -1.86 -0.11 2.15
CA THR A 36 -2.39 -1.47 2.10
C THR A 36 -3.90 -1.47 2.25
N LEU A 37 -4.55 -2.48 1.66
CA LEU A 37 -5.95 -2.82 1.89
C LEU A 37 -6.08 -4.34 1.95
N ASP A 38 -7.04 -4.84 2.72
CA ASP A 38 -7.24 -6.28 2.94
C ASP A 38 -8.24 -6.93 1.96
N ASN A 39 -8.42 -6.33 0.80
CA ASN A 39 -9.22 -6.93 -0.28
C ASN A 39 -8.53 -8.16 -0.88
N ILE A 40 -9.33 -9.03 -1.48
CA ILE A 40 -8.80 -10.17 -2.25
C ILE A 40 -8.23 -9.65 -3.56
N ASP A 41 -6.99 -10.02 -3.87
CA ASP A 41 -6.35 -9.66 -5.13
C ASP A 41 -6.75 -10.62 -6.27
N GLN A 42 -6.22 -10.36 -7.47
CA GLN A 42 -6.51 -11.18 -8.65
C GLN A 42 -5.96 -12.60 -8.57
N THR A 43 -4.98 -12.83 -7.69
CA THR A 43 -4.38 -14.16 -7.49
C THR A 43 -4.99 -14.93 -6.32
N GLY A 44 -5.96 -14.34 -5.63
CA GLY A 44 -6.65 -14.96 -4.50
C GLY A 44 -5.97 -14.75 -3.15
N ASP A 45 -5.15 -13.71 -3.03
CA ASP A 45 -4.44 -13.38 -1.79
C ASP A 45 -5.09 -12.21 -1.05
N VAL A 46 -5.03 -12.27 0.28
CA VAL A 46 -5.43 -11.20 1.18
C VAL A 46 -4.27 -10.88 2.11
N VAL A 47 -3.87 -9.61 2.16
CA VAL A 47 -2.93 -9.11 3.19
C VAL A 47 -3.77 -8.59 4.36
N THR A 48 -3.70 -9.25 5.49
CA THR A 48 -4.51 -8.84 6.64
C THR A 48 -4.08 -7.48 7.18
N SER A 49 -5.03 -6.71 7.70
CA SER A 49 -4.75 -5.41 8.30
C SER A 49 -3.82 -5.55 9.52
N GLU A 50 -3.99 -6.59 10.31
CA GLU A 50 -3.13 -6.87 11.47
C GLU A 50 -1.68 -7.10 11.06
N SER A 51 -1.44 -7.89 10.00
CA SER A 51 -0.09 -8.15 9.51
C SER A 51 0.56 -6.87 8.99
N SER A 52 -0.22 -6.00 8.34
CA SER A 52 0.26 -4.72 7.82
C SER A 52 0.62 -3.75 8.93
N LEU A 53 -0.20 -3.61 9.96
CA LEU A 53 0.13 -2.75 11.11
C LEU A 53 1.42 -3.18 11.78
N LYS A 54 1.59 -4.48 11.99
CA LYS A 54 2.81 -5.04 12.57
C LYS A 54 4.04 -4.78 11.70
N ALA A 55 3.90 -4.96 10.39
CA ALA A 55 4.98 -4.72 9.44
C ALA A 55 5.40 -3.24 9.41
N PHE A 56 4.43 -2.33 9.45
CA PHE A 56 4.70 -0.89 9.49
C PHE A 56 5.36 -0.44 10.80
N GLU A 57 5.00 -1.04 11.93
CA GLU A 57 5.66 -0.75 13.22
C GLU A 57 7.15 -1.06 13.19
N SER A 58 7.55 -2.10 12.48
CA SER A 58 8.95 -2.53 12.38
C SER A 58 9.72 -1.84 11.26
N PHE A 59 9.02 -1.16 10.37
CA PHE A 59 9.63 -0.52 9.20
C PHE A 59 10.51 0.67 9.62
N ARG A 60 11.73 0.73 9.09
CA ARG A 60 12.71 1.80 9.38
C ARG A 60 13.19 2.51 8.12
N GLY A 61 12.62 2.17 6.97
CA GLY A 61 12.99 2.76 5.69
C GLY A 61 12.40 4.15 5.46
N ASN A 62 12.86 4.79 4.41
CA ASN A 62 12.31 6.02 3.89
C ASN A 62 11.39 5.74 2.70
N ILE A 63 10.69 6.78 2.23
CA ILE A 63 9.89 6.69 1.02
C ILE A 63 10.81 6.70 -0.19
N ARG A 64 10.58 5.77 -1.11
CA ARG A 64 11.30 5.67 -2.38
C ARG A 64 10.42 6.05 -3.57
N GLU A 65 11.03 6.25 -4.72
CA GLU A 65 10.32 6.50 -5.99
C GLU A 65 10.41 5.25 -6.87
N MET A 66 9.25 4.78 -7.33
CA MET A 66 9.13 3.71 -8.32
C MET A 66 9.89 2.42 -7.96
N HIS A 67 9.90 2.03 -6.69
CA HIS A 67 10.63 0.85 -6.19
C HIS A 67 12.14 0.91 -6.44
N GLY A 68 12.65 2.09 -6.74
CA GLY A 68 14.09 2.30 -6.95
C GLY A 68 14.85 2.49 -5.65
N SER A 69 16.12 2.84 -5.75
CA SER A 69 16.99 3.09 -4.60
C SER A 69 16.99 4.56 -4.14
N ASN A 70 16.27 5.43 -4.85
CA ASN A 70 16.24 6.86 -4.56
C ASN A 70 15.26 7.18 -3.43
N ALA A 71 15.77 7.60 -2.28
CA ALA A 71 14.96 8.06 -1.16
C ALA A 71 14.47 9.48 -1.43
N VAL A 72 13.16 9.68 -1.45
CA VAL A 72 12.54 10.95 -1.82
C VAL A 72 11.71 11.57 -0.70
N GLY A 73 11.54 10.87 0.41
CA GLY A 73 10.76 11.36 1.52
C GLY A 73 10.78 10.41 2.69
N LYS A 74 9.91 10.67 3.65
CA LYS A 74 9.80 9.86 4.87
C LYS A 74 8.34 9.73 5.31
N MET A 75 8.03 8.61 5.94
CA MET A 75 6.73 8.40 6.56
C MET A 75 6.62 9.26 7.81
N VAL A 76 5.60 10.12 7.85
CA VAL A 76 5.31 10.98 9.00
C VAL A 76 4.49 10.22 10.03
N SER A 77 3.49 9.49 9.56
CA SER A 77 2.59 8.72 10.42
C SER A 77 1.95 7.59 9.65
N PHE A 78 1.50 6.58 10.38
CA PHE A 78 0.62 5.54 9.85
C PHE A 78 -0.44 5.18 10.90
N ARG A 79 -1.59 4.70 10.43
CA ARG A 79 -2.68 4.29 11.31
C ARG A 79 -3.59 3.30 10.61
N PRO A 80 -4.34 2.47 11.36
CA PRO A 80 -5.40 1.68 10.77
C PRO A 80 -6.55 2.59 10.34
N GLU A 81 -7.11 2.32 9.17
CA GLU A 81 -8.27 3.02 8.64
C GLU A 81 -9.16 2.03 7.90
N THR A 82 -10.44 2.39 7.79
CA THR A 82 -11.42 1.62 7.03
C THR A 82 -11.83 2.42 5.79
N PHE A 83 -11.88 1.73 4.68
CA PHE A 83 -12.35 2.25 3.40
C PHE A 83 -13.66 1.58 3.02
N TYR A 84 -14.67 2.39 2.66
CA TYR A 84 -15.91 1.90 2.08
C TYR A 84 -15.81 1.96 0.54
N ASP A 85 -15.95 0.80 -0.11
CA ASP A 85 -15.99 0.72 -1.56
C ASP A 85 -17.45 0.77 -2.04
N PRO A 86 -17.87 1.87 -2.68
CA PRO A 86 -19.26 2.00 -3.15
C PRO A 86 -19.65 1.02 -4.24
N LYS A 87 -18.69 0.47 -4.98
CA LYS A 87 -18.97 -0.49 -6.05
C LYS A 87 -19.31 -1.87 -5.53
N SER A 88 -18.47 -2.42 -4.66
CA SER A 88 -18.72 -3.72 -4.04
C SER A 88 -19.65 -3.61 -2.85
N LYS A 89 -19.88 -2.41 -2.33
CA LYS A 89 -20.62 -2.13 -1.09
C LYS A 89 -20.02 -2.85 0.12
N GLU A 90 -18.71 -3.01 0.11
CA GLU A 90 -17.93 -3.65 1.15
C GLU A 90 -17.00 -2.67 1.83
N PHE A 91 -16.65 -2.97 3.08
CA PHE A 91 -15.62 -2.25 3.83
C PHE A 91 -14.31 -3.02 3.77
N PHE A 92 -13.22 -2.30 3.55
CA PHE A 92 -11.88 -2.85 3.62
C PHE A 92 -11.07 -2.12 4.67
N ASN A 93 -10.20 -2.84 5.35
CA ASN A 93 -9.29 -2.28 6.35
C ASN A 93 -7.87 -2.26 5.80
N GLY A 94 -7.12 -1.26 6.20
CA GLY A 94 -5.75 -1.15 5.76
C GLY A 94 -4.96 -0.16 6.60
N VAL A 95 -3.74 0.11 6.16
CA VAL A 95 -2.87 1.10 6.78
C VAL A 95 -2.88 2.37 5.94
N TYR A 96 -3.30 3.45 6.57
CA TYR A 96 -3.31 4.79 5.99
C TYR A 96 -2.02 5.52 6.40
N VAL A 97 -1.34 6.10 5.43
CA VAL A 97 -0.03 6.70 5.61
C VAL A 97 -0.06 8.18 5.24
N ASP A 98 0.62 9.00 6.04
CA ASP A 98 1.01 10.35 5.69
C ASP A 98 2.52 10.35 5.42
N ALA A 99 2.91 10.81 4.24
CA ALA A 99 4.30 10.83 3.83
C ALA A 99 4.74 12.24 3.44
N TYR A 100 5.91 12.64 3.93
CA TYR A 100 6.54 13.91 3.58
C TYR A 100 7.49 13.69 2.40
N ILE A 101 7.37 14.54 1.38
CA ILE A 101 8.28 14.53 0.23
C ILE A 101 9.36 15.57 0.45
N SER A 102 10.59 15.12 0.44
CA SER A 102 11.76 15.95 0.73
C SER A 102 11.88 17.16 -0.20
N LYS A 103 12.30 18.29 0.33
CA LYS A 103 12.67 19.44 -0.48
C LYS A 103 13.86 19.14 -1.41
N GLY A 104 14.68 18.16 -1.05
CA GLY A 104 15.76 17.66 -1.90
C GLY A 104 15.28 16.80 -3.07
N ALA A 105 13.98 16.45 -3.11
CA ALA A 105 13.37 15.67 -4.17
C ALA A 105 12.32 16.52 -4.91
N GLN A 106 12.70 17.68 -5.39
CA GLN A 106 11.78 18.62 -6.03
C GLN A 106 11.13 18.04 -7.28
N ASP A 107 11.87 17.29 -8.09
CA ASP A 107 11.33 16.65 -9.29
C ASP A 107 10.22 15.64 -8.93
N THR A 108 10.42 14.87 -7.89
CA THR A 108 9.41 13.95 -7.37
C THR A 108 8.17 14.71 -6.91
N TRP A 109 8.35 15.80 -6.18
CA TRP A 109 7.24 16.62 -5.71
C TRP A 109 6.41 17.19 -6.86
N GLU A 110 7.06 17.70 -7.91
CA GLU A 110 6.36 18.16 -9.10
C GLU A 110 5.54 17.06 -9.77
N LYS A 111 6.07 15.83 -9.80
CA LYS A 111 5.35 14.66 -10.33
C LYS A 111 4.14 14.28 -9.47
N VAL A 112 4.21 14.48 -8.18
CA VAL A 112 3.06 14.30 -7.29
C VAL A 112 1.99 15.35 -7.58
N LEU A 113 2.40 16.61 -7.73
CA LEU A 113 1.48 17.72 -7.96
C LEU A 113 0.74 17.62 -9.30
N ASP A 114 1.39 17.12 -10.32
CA ASP A 114 0.77 16.99 -11.66
C ASP A 114 0.10 15.63 -11.89
N GLY A 115 0.13 14.74 -10.90
CA GLY A 115 -0.52 13.44 -10.98
C GLY A 115 0.29 12.35 -11.69
N THR A 116 1.54 12.63 -12.08
CA THR A 116 2.41 11.61 -12.67
C THR A 116 2.69 10.48 -11.69
N LEU A 117 2.95 10.83 -10.42
CA LEU A 117 3.03 9.88 -9.32
C LEU A 117 1.75 10.02 -8.51
N SER A 118 0.99 8.93 -8.37
CA SER A 118 -0.39 9.02 -7.90
C SER A 118 -0.78 8.01 -6.82
N GLY A 119 0.14 7.18 -6.35
CA GLY A 119 -0.18 6.22 -5.31
C GLY A 119 1.01 5.71 -4.53
N PHE A 120 0.69 4.97 -3.46
CA PHE A 120 1.68 4.22 -2.69
C PHE A 120 1.77 2.79 -3.19
N SER A 121 2.96 2.22 -3.08
CA SER A 121 3.19 0.79 -3.31
C SER A 121 4.14 0.26 -2.25
N ILE A 122 3.79 -0.87 -1.67
CA ILE A 122 4.68 -1.57 -0.74
C ILE A 122 5.40 -2.70 -1.45
N GLY A 123 6.62 -2.97 -1.00
CA GLY A 123 7.34 -4.21 -1.31
C GLY A 123 7.66 -4.92 -0.01
N GLY A 124 7.39 -6.22 0.05
CA GLY A 124 7.58 -6.98 1.27
C GLY A 124 7.92 -8.44 1.01
N LYS A 125 8.32 -9.12 2.09
CA LYS A 125 8.63 -10.54 2.11
C LYS A 125 7.61 -11.27 2.98
N ILE A 126 6.94 -12.27 2.44
CA ILE A 126 5.97 -13.09 3.18
C ILE A 126 6.73 -14.01 4.14
N LEU A 127 6.35 -13.96 5.43
CA LEU A 127 6.92 -14.80 6.48
C LEU A 127 5.95 -15.91 6.89
N GLU A 128 4.64 -15.66 6.82
CA GLU A 128 3.61 -16.61 7.22
C GLU A 128 2.34 -16.39 6.40
N SER A 129 1.76 -17.47 5.91
CA SER A 129 0.48 -17.43 5.22
C SER A 129 -0.34 -18.69 5.50
N ASP A 130 -1.67 -18.57 5.43
CA ASP A 130 -2.60 -19.68 5.56
C ASP A 130 -3.56 -19.72 4.37
N ASN A 131 -3.88 -20.93 3.92
CA ASN A 131 -4.87 -21.13 2.88
C ASN A 131 -6.22 -21.49 3.49
N GLU A 132 -7.29 -20.86 2.99
CA GLU A 132 -8.67 -21.21 3.34
C GLU A 132 -9.47 -21.45 2.06
N VAL A 133 -10.30 -22.48 2.07
CA VAL A 133 -11.21 -22.77 0.96
C VAL A 133 -12.52 -22.01 1.18
N ASN A 134 -12.89 -21.19 0.22
CA ASN A 134 -14.20 -20.57 0.21
C ASN A 134 -15.25 -21.62 -0.19
N LYS A 135 -16.07 -22.02 0.76
CA LYS A 135 -17.10 -23.08 0.57
C LYS A 135 -18.17 -22.70 -0.45
N ALA A 136 -18.39 -21.40 -0.68
CA ALA A 136 -19.39 -20.93 -1.62
C ALA A 136 -19.00 -21.11 -3.08
N ASN A 137 -17.70 -21.03 -3.41
CA ASN A 137 -17.21 -21.10 -4.79
C ASN A 137 -16.09 -22.13 -5.01
N GLY A 138 -15.66 -22.83 -3.96
CA GLY A 138 -14.59 -23.83 -4.02
C GLY A 138 -13.18 -23.27 -4.25
N LYS A 139 -13.02 -21.95 -4.28
CA LYS A 139 -11.73 -21.31 -4.50
C LYS A 139 -10.93 -21.19 -3.21
N THR A 140 -9.62 -21.34 -3.32
CA THR A 140 -8.69 -21.16 -2.20
C THR A 140 -8.29 -19.69 -2.10
N VAL A 141 -8.35 -19.14 -0.89
CA VAL A 141 -7.86 -17.80 -0.57
C VAL A 141 -6.64 -17.95 0.33
N ARG A 142 -5.55 -17.29 -0.02
CA ARG A 142 -4.35 -17.27 0.80
C ARG A 142 -4.33 -15.98 1.65
N PHE A 143 -4.30 -16.15 2.97
CA PHE A 143 -4.19 -15.04 3.91
C PHE A 143 -2.73 -14.84 4.31
N ILE A 144 -2.19 -13.67 4.01
CA ILE A 144 -0.85 -13.28 4.42
C ILE A 144 -0.96 -12.76 5.86
N LYS A 145 -0.45 -13.52 6.81
CA LYS A 145 -0.60 -13.23 8.25
C LYS A 145 0.62 -12.62 8.90
N ASN A 146 1.77 -12.70 8.24
CA ASN A 146 2.99 -12.06 8.70
C ASN A 146 3.87 -11.78 7.49
N TYR A 147 4.36 -10.55 7.39
CA TYR A 147 5.33 -10.16 6.37
C TYR A 147 6.25 -9.07 6.90
N GLU A 148 7.41 -8.96 6.28
CA GLU A 148 8.35 -7.88 6.51
C GLU A 148 8.15 -6.81 5.44
N LEU A 149 7.92 -5.57 5.86
CA LEU A 149 7.87 -4.44 4.94
C LEU A 149 9.30 -4.03 4.59
N ILE A 150 9.69 -4.26 3.34
CA ILE A 150 11.03 -3.98 2.84
C ILE A 150 11.12 -2.55 2.33
N GLU A 151 10.08 -2.08 1.61
CA GLU A 151 10.06 -0.73 1.10
C GLU A 151 8.64 -0.18 0.97
N LEU A 152 8.57 1.15 0.99
CA LEU A 152 7.36 1.91 0.69
C LEU A 152 7.75 2.94 -0.36
N SER A 153 7.04 2.92 -1.49
CA SER A 153 7.34 3.79 -2.62
C SER A 153 6.13 4.62 -3.03
N ILE A 154 6.40 5.73 -3.67
CA ILE A 154 5.41 6.44 -4.47
C ILE A 154 5.59 6.02 -5.93
N VAL A 155 4.48 5.78 -6.60
CA VAL A 155 4.46 5.15 -7.92
C VAL A 155 3.45 5.82 -8.85
N ASP A 156 3.63 5.58 -10.15
CA ASP A 156 2.62 5.88 -11.17
C ASP A 156 1.61 4.73 -11.28
N SER A 157 0.51 4.95 -11.94
CA SER A 157 -0.46 3.91 -12.32
C SER A 157 -0.72 2.83 -11.26
N PRO A 158 -1.02 3.22 -10.02
CA PRO A 158 -1.35 2.25 -8.99
C PRO A 158 -2.63 1.47 -9.29
#